data_9bd558642f6f309df996bc4d121dd6aa
#
_entry.id   9bd558642f6f309df996bc4d121dd6aa
#
_cell.length_a   1.000
_cell.length_b   1.000
_cell.length_c   1.000
_cell.angle_alpha   90.00
_cell.angle_beta   90.00
_cell.angle_gamma   90.00
#
_symmetry.space_group_name_H-M   'P 1'
#
loop_
_entity.id
_entity.type
_entity.pdbx_description
1 polymer ?
#
loop_
_entity_poly.entity_id
_entity_poly.type
_entity_poly.pdbx_seq_one_letter_code
_entity_poly.pdbx_strand_id
1 'polypeptide(L)'
;MSAKTQQRKFVSVDPGKCIGCGICEYACTVEKGEGIWNPLRSRIRVVRMAPVFNFALTCRGCDDAKCVKACPERALSQSESTGLLIIDHTKCKGCDWCVQACDHGGITIHSDTGKAIACDLCEGEPKCVESCPEEALEIVESDEAAEKCFNDAFANLPMQTEKLTVAVKNKDWKPLLAIAEKRSEKITEKLQALNKKAATKKQK
;
A
#
# COMPACT_ATOMS: atom_id res chain seq x y z
N MET A 1 5.75 -32.11 11.12
CA MET A 1 5.73 -31.34 9.86
C MET A 1 6.52 -30.07 10.12
N SER A 2 7.74 -29.98 9.57
CA SER A 2 8.65 -28.85 9.83
C SER A 2 8.08 -27.61 9.19
N ALA A 3 7.79 -26.57 9.98
CA ALA A 3 7.42 -25.26 9.46
C ALA A 3 8.60 -24.73 8.65
N LYS A 4 8.46 -24.63 7.33
CA LYS A 4 9.41 -23.92 6.48
C LYS A 4 9.36 -22.46 6.94
N THR A 5 10.40 -21.99 7.58
CA THR A 5 10.57 -20.57 7.95
C THR A 5 10.83 -19.81 6.65
N GLN A 6 9.78 -19.45 5.93
CA GLN A 6 9.86 -18.51 4.82
C GLN A 6 10.36 -17.17 5.37
N GLN A 7 11.35 -16.56 4.73
CA GLN A 7 11.71 -15.16 5.00
C GLN A 7 10.65 -14.25 4.37
N ARG A 8 9.51 -14.22 5.04
CA ARG A 8 8.36 -13.41 4.62
C ARG A 8 8.69 -11.95 4.82
N LYS A 9 8.52 -11.15 3.75
CA LYS A 9 8.64 -9.69 3.79
C LYS A 9 7.45 -9.06 3.09
N PHE A 10 6.95 -7.96 3.66
CA PHE A 10 5.88 -7.19 3.02
C PHE A 10 5.93 -5.72 3.47
N VAL A 11 5.28 -4.85 2.71
CA VAL A 11 5.15 -3.44 3.08
C VAL A 11 4.02 -3.29 4.09
N SER A 12 4.34 -2.73 5.25
CA SER A 12 3.38 -2.32 6.27
C SER A 12 3.23 -0.81 6.29
N VAL A 13 2.19 -0.33 6.95
CA VAL A 13 1.90 1.09 7.12
C VAL A 13 1.71 1.41 8.61
N ASP A 14 2.22 2.56 9.01
CA ASP A 14 1.88 3.20 10.27
C ASP A 14 0.72 4.18 10.04
N PRO A 15 -0.51 3.84 10.47
CA PRO A 15 -1.66 4.73 10.27
C PRO A 15 -1.55 6.04 11.05
N GLY A 16 -0.72 6.09 12.10
CA GLY A 16 -0.45 7.30 12.86
C GLY A 16 0.34 8.35 12.08
N LYS A 17 1.11 7.92 11.09
CA LYS A 17 1.87 8.80 10.18
C LYS A 17 1.19 8.99 8.84
N CYS A 18 0.39 8.03 8.38
CA CYS A 18 -0.22 8.05 7.06
C CYS A 18 -1.24 9.19 6.91
N ILE A 19 -1.01 10.07 5.96
CA ILE A 19 -1.91 11.20 5.65
C ILE A 19 -2.86 10.94 4.47
N GLY A 20 -2.85 9.72 3.91
CA GLY A 20 -3.71 9.35 2.79
C GLY A 20 -3.39 10.04 1.45
N CYS A 21 -2.19 10.58 1.26
CA CYS A 21 -1.82 11.41 0.08
C CYS A 21 -1.83 10.65 -1.26
N GLY A 22 -1.66 9.31 -1.26
CA GLY A 22 -1.66 8.50 -2.47
C GLY A 22 -0.34 8.47 -3.26
N ILE A 23 0.72 9.10 -2.76
CA ILE A 23 2.05 9.09 -3.43
C ILE A 23 2.57 7.66 -3.61
N CYS A 24 2.32 6.77 -2.66
CA CYS A 24 2.70 5.36 -2.76
C CYS A 24 1.98 4.63 -3.91
N GLU A 25 0.70 4.96 -4.15
CA GLU A 25 -0.06 4.42 -5.28
C GLU A 25 0.55 4.91 -6.61
N TYR A 26 0.88 6.21 -6.68
CA TYR A 26 1.54 6.78 -7.85
C TYR A 26 2.93 6.18 -8.08
N ALA A 27 3.76 6.07 -7.05
CA ALA A 27 5.08 5.45 -7.15
C ALA A 27 5.00 4.02 -7.68
N CYS A 28 4.00 3.25 -7.21
CA CYS A 28 3.76 1.89 -7.67
C CYS A 28 3.40 1.86 -9.18
N THR A 29 2.51 2.74 -9.65
CA THR A 29 2.13 2.78 -11.08
C THR A 29 3.29 3.21 -11.97
N VAL A 30 4.09 4.18 -11.55
CA VAL A 30 5.31 4.61 -12.26
C VAL A 30 6.33 3.46 -12.34
N GLU A 31 6.54 2.74 -11.23
CA GLU A 31 7.51 1.63 -11.19
C GLU A 31 7.08 0.48 -12.11
N LYS A 32 5.79 0.17 -12.16
CA LYS A 32 5.28 -0.91 -13.00
C LYS A 32 5.08 -0.53 -14.48
N GLY A 33 5.56 0.65 -14.88
CA GLY A 33 5.56 1.06 -16.29
C GLY A 33 4.24 1.62 -16.80
N GLU A 34 3.28 1.86 -15.91
CA GLU A 34 1.94 2.34 -16.28
C GLU A 34 1.94 3.80 -16.78
N GLY A 35 2.95 4.59 -16.39
CA GLY A 35 3.19 5.95 -16.87
C GLY A 35 2.04 6.96 -16.63
N ILE A 36 0.92 6.52 -16.09
CA ILE A 36 -0.27 7.31 -15.78
C ILE A 36 -0.68 7.00 -14.35
N TRP A 37 -0.95 8.04 -13.57
CA TRP A 37 -1.48 7.83 -12.24
C TRP A 37 -2.92 7.32 -12.31
N ASN A 38 -3.08 6.05 -11.99
CA ASN A 38 -4.38 5.44 -11.78
C ASN A 38 -4.29 4.51 -10.55
N PRO A 39 -4.91 4.88 -9.42
CA PRO A 39 -4.90 4.05 -8.21
C PRO A 39 -5.39 2.62 -8.45
N LEU A 40 -6.28 2.41 -9.43
CA LEU A 40 -6.79 1.07 -9.77
C LEU A 40 -5.76 0.14 -10.44
N ARG A 41 -4.62 0.67 -10.88
CA ARG A 41 -3.50 -0.09 -11.44
C ARG A 41 -2.38 -0.33 -10.43
N SER A 42 -2.48 0.31 -9.27
CA SER A 42 -1.51 0.17 -8.20
C SER A 42 -1.68 -1.16 -7.45
N ARG A 43 -0.56 -1.73 -7.00
CA ARG A 43 -0.52 -2.94 -6.16
C ARG A 43 -0.51 -2.60 -4.66
N ILE A 44 -0.46 -1.33 -4.31
CA ILE A 44 -0.70 -0.78 -2.98
C ILE A 44 -1.94 0.11 -3.05
N ARG A 45 -2.80 0.02 -2.04
CA ARG A 45 -4.07 0.75 -2.01
C ARG A 45 -4.18 1.58 -0.76
N VAL A 46 -4.45 2.87 -0.91
CA VAL A 46 -4.69 3.76 0.23
C VAL A 46 -6.17 3.78 0.57
N VAL A 47 -6.48 3.38 1.79
CA VAL A 47 -7.82 3.48 2.38
C VAL A 47 -7.87 4.76 3.19
N ARG A 48 -8.83 5.62 2.88
CA ARG A 48 -9.03 6.91 3.52
C ARG A 48 -10.28 6.85 4.38
N MET A 49 -10.08 6.76 5.69
CA MET A 49 -11.16 6.68 6.68
C MET A 49 -11.12 7.93 7.54
N ALA A 50 -11.91 8.92 7.21
CA ALA A 50 -11.99 10.19 7.91
C ALA A 50 -10.65 10.98 7.96
N PRO A 51 -10.62 12.21 8.48
CA PRO A 51 -9.46 13.10 8.34
C PRO A 51 -8.23 12.65 9.14
N VAL A 52 -8.40 11.73 10.09
CA VAL A 52 -7.34 11.38 11.06
C VAL A 52 -6.86 9.92 11.00
N PHE A 53 -7.48 9.09 10.15
CA PHE A 53 -7.10 7.68 10.07
C PHE A 53 -7.06 7.20 8.62
N ASN A 54 -5.86 7.01 8.11
CA ASN A 54 -5.62 6.50 6.78
C ASN A 54 -4.57 5.39 6.83
N PHE A 55 -4.66 4.44 5.92
CA PHE A 55 -3.69 3.36 5.84
C PHE A 55 -3.57 2.83 4.42
N ALA A 56 -2.53 2.05 4.18
CA ALA A 56 -2.30 1.41 2.89
C ALA A 56 -2.35 -0.11 3.03
N LEU A 57 -2.92 -0.76 2.03
CA LEU A 57 -3.03 -2.21 1.94
C LEU A 57 -2.09 -2.74 0.87
N THR A 58 -1.37 -3.82 1.19
CA THR A 58 -0.51 -4.56 0.26
C THR A 58 -0.66 -6.06 0.48
N CYS A 59 -0.13 -6.85 -0.45
CA CYS A 59 0.00 -8.29 -0.23
C CYS A 59 0.97 -8.55 0.92
N ARG A 60 0.55 -9.38 1.88
CA ARG A 60 1.35 -9.75 3.05
C ARG A 60 2.14 -11.06 2.86
N GLY A 61 1.97 -11.77 1.75
CA GLY A 61 2.63 -13.06 1.53
C GLY A 61 2.24 -14.09 2.60
N CYS A 62 0.95 -14.21 2.93
CA CYS A 62 0.44 -15.03 4.04
C CYS A 62 0.89 -16.49 3.96
N ASP A 63 1.24 -17.12 5.11
CA ASP A 63 1.61 -18.54 5.17
C ASP A 63 0.45 -19.45 4.72
N ASP A 64 -0.79 -19.06 5.06
CA ASP A 64 -2.00 -19.65 4.52
C ASP A 64 -2.65 -18.72 3.47
N ALA A 65 -2.14 -18.77 2.25
CA ALA A 65 -2.61 -17.93 1.16
C ALA A 65 -4.00 -18.35 0.67
N LYS A 66 -5.07 -17.88 1.34
CA LYS A 66 -6.46 -18.14 0.97
C LYS A 66 -6.78 -17.77 -0.47
N CYS A 67 -6.16 -16.69 -0.99
CA CYS A 67 -6.32 -16.24 -2.37
C CYS A 67 -5.79 -17.26 -3.40
N VAL A 68 -4.72 -17.98 -3.08
CA VAL A 68 -4.18 -19.07 -3.92
C VAL A 68 -5.16 -20.24 -3.93
N LYS A 69 -5.66 -20.65 -2.76
CA LYS A 69 -6.61 -21.76 -2.61
C LYS A 69 -7.95 -21.48 -3.29
N ALA A 70 -8.39 -20.22 -3.29
CA ALA A 70 -9.65 -19.81 -3.90
C ALA A 70 -9.60 -19.71 -5.42
N CYS A 71 -8.44 -19.80 -6.08
CA CYS A 71 -8.33 -19.64 -7.52
C CYS A 71 -8.76 -20.89 -8.28
N PRO A 72 -9.90 -20.90 -9.01
CA PRO A 72 -10.38 -22.07 -9.72
C PRO A 72 -9.47 -22.45 -10.91
N GLU A 73 -8.83 -21.44 -11.53
CA GLU A 73 -7.94 -21.61 -12.68
C GLU A 73 -6.50 -21.96 -12.27
N ARG A 74 -6.21 -22.05 -10.96
CA ARG A 74 -4.85 -22.24 -10.43
C ARG A 74 -3.83 -21.27 -11.03
N ALA A 75 -4.28 -20.05 -11.29
CA ALA A 75 -3.45 -18.97 -11.84
C ALA A 75 -2.56 -18.30 -10.80
N LEU A 76 -2.79 -18.55 -9.50
CA LEU A 76 -2.01 -18.01 -8.41
C LEU A 76 -1.18 -19.12 -7.76
N SER A 77 0.08 -18.80 -7.49
CA SER A 77 0.98 -19.60 -6.68
C SER A 77 1.78 -18.68 -5.75
N GLN A 78 2.55 -19.25 -4.85
CA GLN A 78 3.35 -18.51 -3.91
C GLN A 78 4.82 -18.92 -4.06
N SER A 79 5.73 -17.95 -4.04
CA SER A 79 7.17 -18.21 -4.03
C SER A 79 7.56 -18.92 -2.76
N GLU A 80 8.27 -20.04 -2.87
CA GLU A 80 8.75 -20.82 -1.71
C GLU A 80 9.79 -20.04 -0.87
N SER A 81 10.56 -19.14 -1.51
CA SER A 81 11.63 -18.40 -0.84
C SER A 81 11.17 -17.10 -0.19
N THR A 82 10.22 -16.38 -0.81
CA THR A 82 9.82 -15.03 -0.39
C THR A 82 8.39 -14.92 0.12
N GLY A 83 7.56 -15.95 -0.07
CA GLY A 83 6.13 -15.88 0.23
C GLY A 83 5.32 -15.00 -0.72
N LEU A 84 5.95 -14.31 -1.66
CA LEU A 84 5.26 -13.40 -2.59
C LEU A 84 4.37 -14.17 -3.57
N LEU A 85 3.24 -13.55 -3.93
CA LEU A 85 2.34 -14.12 -4.94
C LEU A 85 2.93 -14.04 -6.34
N ILE A 86 2.86 -15.15 -7.05
CA ILE A 86 3.17 -15.29 -8.47
C ILE A 86 1.83 -15.49 -9.19
N ILE A 87 1.55 -14.66 -10.18
CA ILE A 87 0.29 -14.65 -10.92
C ILE A 87 0.56 -14.99 -12.39
N ASP A 88 0.03 -16.14 -12.83
CA ASP A 88 0.05 -16.53 -14.23
C ASP A 88 -1.09 -15.81 -14.98
N HIS A 89 -0.75 -14.71 -15.64
CA HIS A 89 -1.71 -13.90 -16.37
C HIS A 89 -2.34 -14.62 -17.57
N THR A 90 -1.74 -15.70 -18.07
CA THR A 90 -2.33 -16.49 -19.18
C THR A 90 -3.52 -17.31 -18.69
N LYS A 91 -3.45 -17.83 -17.45
CA LYS A 91 -4.53 -18.60 -16.83
C LYS A 91 -5.57 -17.72 -16.13
N CYS A 92 -5.18 -16.54 -15.65
CA CYS A 92 -6.08 -15.67 -14.89
C CYS A 92 -7.28 -15.24 -15.75
N LYS A 93 -8.51 -15.45 -15.26
CA LYS A 93 -9.76 -15.05 -15.93
C LYS A 93 -10.38 -13.76 -15.35
N GLY A 94 -9.80 -13.20 -14.29
CA GLY A 94 -10.33 -12.00 -13.63
C GLY A 94 -11.64 -12.22 -12.87
N CYS A 95 -11.85 -13.39 -12.32
CA CYS A 95 -13.11 -13.80 -11.68
C CYS A 95 -13.30 -13.28 -10.25
N ASP A 96 -12.37 -12.51 -9.71
CA ASP A 96 -12.41 -11.86 -8.39
C ASP A 96 -12.35 -12.77 -7.15
N TRP A 97 -12.41 -14.09 -7.27
CA TRP A 97 -12.43 -14.98 -6.11
C TRP A 97 -11.22 -14.79 -5.19
N CYS A 98 -10.05 -14.54 -5.75
CA CYS A 98 -8.84 -14.26 -4.98
C CYS A 98 -8.92 -12.94 -4.22
N VAL A 99 -9.60 -11.93 -4.76
CA VAL A 99 -9.83 -10.64 -4.10
C VAL A 99 -10.76 -10.81 -2.90
N GLN A 100 -11.87 -11.53 -3.10
CA GLN A 100 -12.86 -11.81 -2.04
C GLN A 100 -12.29 -12.69 -0.92
N ALA A 101 -11.36 -13.60 -1.26
CA ALA A 101 -10.72 -14.48 -0.29
C ALA A 101 -9.56 -13.83 0.47
N CYS A 102 -9.15 -12.61 0.14
CA CYS A 102 -8.01 -11.94 0.75
C CYS A 102 -8.41 -11.17 2.01
N ASP A 103 -8.02 -11.66 3.20
CA ASP A 103 -8.32 -11.00 4.47
C ASP A 103 -7.64 -9.62 4.62
N HIS A 104 -6.58 -9.35 3.84
CA HIS A 104 -5.75 -8.15 3.98
C HIS A 104 -5.92 -7.13 2.85
N GLY A 105 -6.80 -7.40 1.87
CA GLY A 105 -7.01 -6.50 0.72
C GLY A 105 -5.77 -6.32 -0.17
N GLY A 106 -4.80 -7.25 -0.12
CA GLY A 106 -3.50 -7.14 -0.79
C GLY A 106 -3.47 -7.61 -2.24
N ILE A 107 -4.60 -8.06 -2.78
CA ILE A 107 -4.76 -8.47 -4.18
C ILE A 107 -5.94 -7.72 -4.80
N THR A 108 -5.83 -7.34 -6.06
CA THR A 108 -6.87 -6.59 -6.77
C THR A 108 -6.87 -6.96 -8.26
N ILE A 109 -7.85 -6.46 -8.99
CA ILE A 109 -7.95 -6.63 -10.44
C ILE A 109 -7.46 -5.35 -11.13
N HIS A 110 -6.57 -5.51 -12.09
CA HIS A 110 -6.06 -4.43 -12.92
C HIS A 110 -7.18 -3.88 -13.82
N SER A 111 -7.39 -2.57 -13.81
CA SER A 111 -8.53 -1.91 -14.48
C SER A 111 -8.64 -2.20 -15.98
N ASP A 112 -7.53 -2.31 -16.68
CA ASP A 112 -7.53 -2.42 -18.15
C ASP A 112 -7.42 -3.86 -18.62
N THR A 113 -6.61 -4.68 -17.93
CA THR A 113 -6.37 -6.06 -18.35
C THR A 113 -7.39 -7.03 -17.76
N GLY A 114 -8.14 -6.63 -16.73
CA GLY A 114 -9.03 -7.49 -15.98
C GLY A 114 -8.33 -8.65 -15.26
N LYS A 115 -7.01 -8.59 -15.09
CA LYS A 115 -6.22 -9.65 -14.44
C LYS A 115 -5.89 -9.30 -13.01
N ALA A 116 -5.73 -10.33 -12.17
CA ALA A 116 -5.29 -10.12 -10.80
C ALA A 116 -3.87 -9.52 -10.75
N ILE A 117 -3.65 -8.60 -9.81
CA ILE A 117 -2.35 -8.02 -9.49
C ILE A 117 -2.15 -7.96 -7.98
N ALA A 118 -0.91 -8.16 -7.53
CA ALA A 118 -0.51 -8.08 -6.14
C ALA A 118 0.89 -7.46 -6.01
N CYS A 119 1.26 -7.00 -4.80
CA CYS A 119 2.58 -6.47 -4.52
C CYS A 119 3.66 -7.56 -4.69
N ASP A 120 4.74 -7.21 -5.37
CA ASP A 120 5.92 -8.04 -5.62
C ASP A 120 7.19 -7.45 -5.00
N LEU A 121 7.06 -6.46 -4.10
CA LEU A 121 8.14 -5.73 -3.44
C LEU A 121 9.13 -5.02 -4.39
N CYS A 122 8.80 -4.87 -5.67
CA CYS A 122 9.69 -4.25 -6.65
C CYS A 122 11.11 -4.84 -6.62
N GLU A 123 11.22 -6.19 -6.62
CA GLU A 123 12.50 -6.92 -6.57
C GLU A 123 13.33 -6.65 -5.30
N GLY A 124 12.67 -6.29 -4.19
CA GLY A 124 13.30 -6.02 -2.90
C GLY A 124 13.49 -4.54 -2.57
N GLU A 125 13.22 -3.64 -3.52
CA GLU A 125 13.33 -2.19 -3.36
C GLU A 125 11.96 -1.50 -3.52
N PRO A 126 11.04 -1.59 -2.57
CA PRO A 126 9.67 -1.08 -2.73
C PRO A 126 9.64 0.44 -2.88
N LYS A 127 9.39 0.91 -4.09
CA LYS A 127 9.41 2.35 -4.45
C LYS A 127 8.35 3.17 -3.72
N CYS A 128 7.28 2.55 -3.26
CA CYS A 128 6.27 3.18 -2.42
C CYS A 128 6.84 3.58 -1.04
N VAL A 129 7.73 2.78 -0.45
CA VAL A 129 8.41 3.11 0.81
C VAL A 129 9.34 4.30 0.61
N GLU A 130 10.23 4.24 -0.40
CA GLU A 130 11.16 5.33 -0.74
C GLU A 130 10.44 6.67 -0.98
N SER A 131 9.27 6.60 -1.62
CA SER A 131 8.53 7.79 -2.03
C SER A 131 7.59 8.35 -0.97
N CYS A 132 7.42 7.70 0.18
CA CYS A 132 6.50 8.16 1.21
C CYS A 132 6.99 9.47 1.85
N PRO A 133 6.22 10.59 1.79
CA PRO A 133 6.65 11.87 2.34
C PRO A 133 6.63 11.92 3.87
N GLU A 134 5.82 11.07 4.51
CA GLU A 134 5.69 10.99 5.97
C GLU A 134 6.39 9.76 6.57
N GLU A 135 7.14 8.99 5.76
CA GLU A 135 7.82 7.77 6.21
C GLU A 135 6.90 6.82 6.97
N ALA A 136 5.66 6.73 6.46
CA ALA A 136 4.62 5.91 7.05
C ALA A 136 4.67 4.45 6.59
N LEU A 137 5.50 4.12 5.60
CA LEU A 137 5.62 2.79 5.03
C LEU A 137 6.97 2.19 5.38
N GLU A 138 6.96 0.93 5.75
CA GLU A 138 8.17 0.16 6.06
C GLU A 138 8.05 -1.30 5.57
N ILE A 139 9.18 -1.97 5.43
CA ILE A 139 9.23 -3.41 5.18
C ILE A 139 9.24 -4.12 6.53
N VAL A 140 8.31 -5.03 6.73
CA VAL A 140 8.23 -5.87 7.95
C VAL A 140 8.28 -7.35 7.58
N GLU A 141 8.65 -8.19 8.56
CA GLU A 141 8.82 -9.63 8.39
C GLU A 141 7.74 -10.44 9.12
N SER A 142 6.90 -9.78 9.95
CA SER A 142 5.86 -10.46 10.70
C SER A 142 4.56 -9.64 10.79
N ASP A 143 3.44 -10.35 11.00
CA ASP A 143 2.14 -9.72 11.22
C ASP A 143 2.09 -8.94 12.53
N GLU A 144 2.78 -9.42 13.57
CA GLU A 144 2.82 -8.77 14.89
C GLU A 144 3.42 -7.34 14.78
N ALA A 145 4.48 -7.18 13.95
CA ALA A 145 5.08 -5.87 13.72
C ALA A 145 4.08 -4.92 13.03
N ALA A 146 3.35 -5.42 12.02
CA ALA A 146 2.32 -4.63 11.34
C ALA A 146 1.14 -4.28 12.26
N GLU A 147 0.66 -5.23 13.05
CA GLU A 147 -0.46 -5.05 13.98
C GLU A 147 -0.15 -4.07 15.10
N LYS A 148 1.09 -4.07 15.60
CA LYS A 148 1.52 -3.12 16.61
C LYS A 148 1.30 -1.67 16.16
N CYS A 149 1.75 -1.31 14.96
CA CYS A 149 1.57 0.04 14.42
C CYS A 149 0.08 0.42 14.31
N PHE A 150 -0.76 -0.53 13.91
CA PHE A 150 -2.21 -0.33 13.86
C PHE A 150 -2.82 -0.10 15.24
N ASN A 151 -2.47 -0.95 16.23
CA ASN A 151 -2.98 -0.84 17.59
C ASN A 151 -2.56 0.47 18.25
N ASP A 152 -1.31 0.89 18.07
CA ASP A 152 -0.80 2.15 18.58
C ASP A 152 -1.53 3.36 17.95
N ALA A 153 -1.80 3.31 16.64
CA ALA A 153 -2.56 4.35 15.95
C ALA A 153 -4.03 4.40 16.42
N PHE A 154 -4.68 3.25 16.62
CA PHE A 154 -6.03 3.17 17.16
C PHE A 154 -6.11 3.72 18.58
N ALA A 155 -5.16 3.39 19.44
CA ALA A 155 -5.12 3.89 20.82
C ALA A 155 -5.01 5.42 20.86
N ASN A 156 -4.32 6.03 19.90
CA ASN A 156 -4.13 7.48 19.81
C ASN A 156 -5.27 8.23 19.10
N LEU A 157 -6.16 7.53 18.40
CA LEU A 157 -7.21 8.13 17.57
C LEU A 157 -8.16 9.05 18.36
N PRO A 158 -8.66 8.70 19.56
CA PRO A 158 -9.54 9.58 20.33
C PRO A 158 -8.88 10.92 20.63
N MET A 159 -7.62 10.92 21.08
CA MET A 159 -6.87 12.14 21.39
C MET A 159 -6.65 13.01 20.14
N GLN A 160 -6.35 12.42 18.98
CA GLN A 160 -6.17 13.15 17.73
C GLN A 160 -7.48 13.79 17.27
N THR A 161 -8.59 13.06 17.38
CA THR A 161 -9.92 13.54 17.02
C THR A 161 -10.35 14.69 17.92
N GLU A 162 -10.09 14.59 19.23
CA GLU A 162 -10.39 15.66 20.18
C GLU A 162 -9.59 16.93 19.87
N LYS A 163 -8.27 16.83 19.65
CA LYS A 163 -7.43 17.97 19.27
C LYS A 163 -7.94 18.67 18.02
N LEU A 164 -8.31 17.90 16.99
CA LEU A 164 -8.87 18.46 15.77
C LEU A 164 -10.22 19.15 16.03
N THR A 165 -11.09 18.54 16.82
CA THR A 165 -12.39 19.08 17.17
C THR A 165 -12.25 20.40 17.91
N VAL A 166 -11.32 20.49 18.87
CA VAL A 166 -11.04 21.72 19.63
C VAL A 166 -10.54 22.83 18.71
N ALA A 167 -9.57 22.52 17.84
CA ALA A 167 -9.02 23.49 16.89
C ALA A 167 -10.11 24.04 15.95
N VAL A 168 -10.98 23.17 15.43
CA VAL A 168 -12.09 23.57 14.55
C VAL A 168 -13.13 24.43 15.28
N LYS A 169 -13.53 24.04 16.49
CA LYS A 169 -14.48 24.81 17.32
C LYS A 169 -13.96 26.21 17.66
N ASN A 170 -12.67 26.29 17.97
CA ASN A 170 -12.03 27.55 18.34
C ASN A 170 -11.60 28.39 17.12
N LYS A 171 -11.82 27.89 15.91
CA LYS A 171 -11.35 28.52 14.65
C LYS A 171 -9.85 28.80 14.65
N ASP A 172 -9.08 27.95 15.32
CA ASP A 172 -7.61 28.04 15.38
C ASP A 172 -6.99 27.34 14.17
N TRP A 173 -7.02 28.01 13.04
CA TRP A 173 -6.56 27.48 11.76
C TRP A 173 -5.06 27.57 11.55
N LYS A 174 -4.35 28.49 12.26
CA LYS A 174 -2.92 28.75 12.02
C LYS A 174 -2.04 27.50 12.17
N PRO A 175 -2.14 26.70 13.26
CA PRO A 175 -1.35 25.49 13.39
C PRO A 175 -1.68 24.45 12.33
N LEU A 176 -2.97 24.35 11.94
CA LEU A 176 -3.40 23.40 10.91
C LEU A 176 -2.88 23.78 9.52
N LEU A 177 -2.89 25.08 9.20
CA LEU A 177 -2.36 25.58 7.92
C LEU A 177 -0.85 25.37 7.84
N ALA A 178 -0.08 25.65 8.89
CA ALA A 178 1.36 25.42 8.91
C ALA A 178 1.72 23.93 8.71
N ILE A 179 0.94 23.02 9.28
CA ILE A 179 1.10 21.58 9.04
C ILE A 179 0.78 21.23 7.59
N ALA A 180 -0.29 21.78 7.03
CA ALA A 180 -0.71 21.53 5.63
C ALA A 180 0.34 22.05 4.64
N GLU A 181 0.88 23.24 4.85
CA GLU A 181 1.94 23.83 4.02
C GLU A 181 3.19 22.95 3.99
N LYS A 182 3.72 22.57 5.17
CA LYS A 182 4.87 21.69 5.28
C LYS A 182 4.65 20.32 4.60
N ARG A 183 3.46 19.75 4.72
CA ARG A 183 3.10 18.50 4.03
C ARG A 183 3.02 18.68 2.52
N SER A 184 2.44 19.81 2.07
CA SER A 184 2.36 20.16 0.65
C SER A 184 3.72 20.26 -0.01
N GLU A 185 4.70 20.87 0.65
CA GLU A 185 6.09 20.95 0.18
C GLU A 185 6.69 19.56 -0.02
N LYS A 186 6.65 18.71 1.01
CA LYS A 186 7.14 17.32 0.92
C LYS A 186 6.48 16.52 -0.20
N ILE A 187 5.16 16.64 -0.34
CA ILE A 187 4.39 15.97 -1.41
C ILE A 187 4.86 16.46 -2.78
N THR A 188 5.03 17.77 -2.94
CA THR A 188 5.46 18.38 -4.20
C THR A 188 6.84 17.89 -4.61
N GLU A 189 7.79 17.81 -3.69
CA GLU A 189 9.14 17.28 -3.94
C GLU A 189 9.09 15.82 -4.42
N LYS A 190 8.32 14.97 -3.71
CA LYS A 190 8.18 13.55 -4.09
C LYS A 190 7.49 13.40 -5.46
N LEU A 191 6.46 14.19 -5.75
CA LEU A 191 5.79 14.18 -7.06
C LEU A 191 6.72 14.60 -8.19
N GLN A 192 7.54 15.64 -8.01
CA GLN A 192 8.50 16.08 -9.00
C GLN A 192 9.53 14.98 -9.31
N ALA A 193 10.04 14.30 -8.28
CA ALA A 193 10.96 13.19 -8.44
C ALA A 193 10.32 12.02 -9.23
N LEU A 194 9.08 11.65 -8.90
CA LEU A 194 8.35 10.60 -9.59
C LEU A 194 8.02 10.96 -11.04
N ASN A 195 7.62 12.20 -11.32
CA ASN A 195 7.36 12.68 -12.68
C ASN A 195 8.60 12.62 -13.57
N LYS A 196 9.78 12.97 -13.02
CA LYS A 196 11.06 12.80 -13.74
C LYS A 196 11.33 11.33 -14.08
N LYS A 197 11.15 10.43 -13.11
CA LYS A 197 11.31 8.98 -13.32
C LYS A 197 10.32 8.45 -14.38
N ALA A 198 9.06 8.88 -14.35
CA ALA A 198 8.03 8.49 -15.32
C ALA A 198 8.38 8.95 -16.74
N ALA A 199 8.86 10.18 -16.92
CA ALA A 199 9.28 10.72 -18.22
C ALA A 199 10.44 9.89 -18.81
N THR A 200 11.42 9.52 -18.00
CA THR A 200 12.57 8.71 -18.44
C THR A 200 12.16 7.28 -18.85
N LYS A 201 11.18 6.68 -18.17
CA LYS A 201 10.67 5.33 -18.52
C LYS A 201 9.87 5.32 -19.84
N LYS A 202 9.24 6.43 -20.24
CA LYS A 202 8.51 6.54 -21.53
C LYS A 202 9.43 6.67 -22.76
N GLN A 203 10.69 7.02 -22.54
CA GLN A 203 11.69 7.21 -23.62
C GLN A 203 12.50 5.93 -23.90
N LYS A 204 12.35 4.90 -23.10
CA LYS A 204 12.93 3.57 -23.29
C LYS A 204 11.89 2.58 -23.80
#